data_38c76d9eaef2842df0b61b7ce398006b
#
_entry.id   38c76d9eaef2842df0b61b7ce398006b
#
_cell.length_a   1.000
_cell.length_b   1.000
_cell.length_c   1.000
_cell.angle_alpha   90.00
_cell.angle_beta   90.00
_cell.angle_gamma   90.00
#
_symmetry.space_group_name_H-M   'P 1'
#
loop_
_entity.id
_entity.type
_entity.pdbx_description
1 polymer ?
#
loop_
_entity_poly.entity_id
_entity_poly.type
_entity_poly.pdbx_seq_one_letter_code
_entity_poly.pdbx_strand_id
1 'polypeptide(L)'
;MDRLQAITAFVTVVEAGSFARAAQRLDASVSAVSRHVAELEAHLDARLLNRTTRRLSLTEAGAAFHERCVQLLADLEEAEQGASQGGATPRGTLKLTCPITYGVRMLAPAIAAFVARHAQVRVDVELSDHAVDLVDEGIDLAVRIGAIRSQFLVARRIGSTALVCCASPHYLARNGTPRTPEDLSRHACLTYEYAPVRNQWRFASPDGSERAVRVAGPIHANNGRMLVALAAQGAGIALEPDFMVAPDLADGRLVPILDDWTPPAIPIHAAYPSRRHLSAKVRAFVDFLAERAGQPGVG
;
A
#
# COMPACT_ATOMS: atom_id res chain seq x y z
N MET A 1 34.18 -19.69 2.94
CA MET A 1 33.30 -18.98 2.01
C MET A 1 32.89 -17.65 2.64
N ASP A 2 33.13 -16.54 1.99
CA ASP A 2 32.46 -15.27 2.32
C ASP A 2 31.02 -15.30 1.77
N ARG A 3 30.04 -15.39 2.67
CA ARG A 3 28.65 -15.54 2.26
C ARG A 3 28.14 -14.30 1.52
N LEU A 4 28.58 -13.12 1.91
CA LEU A 4 28.14 -11.89 1.29
C LEU A 4 28.65 -11.79 -0.15
N GLN A 5 29.91 -12.09 -0.38
CA GLN A 5 30.48 -12.17 -1.72
C GLN A 5 29.76 -13.23 -2.58
N ALA A 6 29.43 -14.37 -2.00
CA ALA A 6 28.75 -15.44 -2.72
C ALA A 6 27.32 -15.06 -3.10
N ILE A 7 26.58 -14.41 -2.20
CA ILE A 7 25.25 -13.86 -2.47
C ILE A 7 25.33 -12.76 -3.54
N THR A 8 26.25 -11.82 -3.41
CA THR A 8 26.46 -10.75 -4.40
C THR A 8 26.79 -11.33 -5.78
N ALA A 9 27.66 -12.34 -5.85
CA ALA A 9 27.98 -13.02 -7.10
C ALA A 9 26.74 -13.68 -7.72
N PHE A 10 25.93 -14.39 -6.93
CA PHE A 10 24.71 -15.03 -7.39
C PHE A 10 23.70 -14.01 -7.95
N VAL A 11 23.38 -12.95 -7.21
CA VAL A 11 22.44 -11.89 -7.63
C VAL A 11 22.95 -11.23 -8.92
N THR A 12 24.22 -10.86 -8.97
CA THR A 12 24.81 -10.24 -10.17
C THR A 12 24.77 -11.15 -11.39
N VAL A 13 24.96 -12.47 -11.22
CA VAL A 13 24.87 -13.46 -12.32
C VAL A 13 23.46 -13.53 -12.88
N VAL A 14 22.44 -13.52 -12.01
CA VAL A 14 21.03 -13.53 -12.41
C VAL A 14 20.68 -12.25 -13.18
N GLU A 15 21.02 -11.09 -12.65
CA GLU A 15 20.74 -9.79 -13.26
C GLU A 15 21.48 -9.58 -14.60
N ALA A 16 22.73 -9.99 -14.66
CA ALA A 16 23.51 -9.89 -15.87
C ALA A 16 23.13 -10.95 -16.93
N GLY A 17 22.44 -12.03 -16.52
CA GLY A 17 22.06 -13.15 -17.35
C GLY A 17 23.24 -13.97 -17.89
N SER A 18 24.48 -13.75 -17.40
CA SER A 18 25.65 -14.55 -17.72
C SER A 18 26.78 -14.37 -16.71
N PHE A 19 27.56 -15.42 -16.47
CA PHE A 19 28.74 -15.39 -15.62
C PHE A 19 29.81 -14.42 -16.12
N ALA A 20 30.00 -14.32 -17.44
CA ALA A 20 30.98 -13.42 -18.02
C ALA A 20 30.64 -11.94 -17.77
N ARG A 21 29.37 -11.55 -17.97
CA ARG A 21 28.94 -10.18 -17.69
C ARG A 21 28.93 -9.86 -16.20
N ALA A 22 28.59 -10.83 -15.37
CA ALA A 22 28.66 -10.67 -13.92
C ALA A 22 30.12 -10.47 -13.46
N ALA A 23 31.05 -11.23 -14.00
CA ALA A 23 32.47 -11.09 -13.70
C ALA A 23 33.00 -9.69 -14.04
N GLN A 24 32.59 -9.13 -15.20
CA GLN A 24 32.91 -7.75 -15.57
C GLN A 24 32.35 -6.72 -14.61
N ARG A 25 31.07 -6.90 -14.15
CA ARG A 25 30.44 -5.98 -13.18
C ARG A 25 31.07 -6.02 -11.79
N LEU A 26 31.62 -7.20 -11.41
CA LEU A 26 32.22 -7.43 -10.09
C LEU A 26 33.75 -7.22 -10.08
N ASP A 27 34.32 -6.81 -11.21
CA ASP A 27 35.78 -6.74 -11.38
C ASP A 27 36.51 -8.03 -10.93
N ALA A 28 35.96 -9.17 -11.33
CA ALA A 28 36.44 -10.49 -10.92
C ALA A 28 36.60 -11.43 -12.13
N SER A 29 37.30 -12.56 -11.93
CA SER A 29 37.37 -13.59 -12.97
C SER A 29 36.07 -14.40 -13.04
N VAL A 30 35.72 -14.90 -14.23
CA VAL A 30 34.56 -15.79 -14.43
C VAL A 30 34.65 -17.04 -13.54
N SER A 31 35.85 -17.55 -13.35
CA SER A 31 36.12 -18.70 -12.46
C SER A 31 35.84 -18.39 -10.99
N ALA A 32 36.19 -17.19 -10.53
CA ALA A 32 35.90 -16.74 -9.16
C ALA A 32 34.40 -16.61 -8.93
N VAL A 33 33.68 -15.94 -9.82
CA VAL A 33 32.23 -15.79 -9.75
C VAL A 33 31.53 -17.16 -9.78
N SER A 34 31.97 -18.07 -10.68
CA SER A 34 31.42 -19.43 -10.76
C SER A 34 31.65 -20.23 -9.48
N ARG A 35 32.82 -20.08 -8.86
CA ARG A 35 33.18 -20.73 -7.60
C ARG A 35 32.28 -20.20 -6.45
N HIS A 36 32.11 -18.88 -6.32
CA HIS A 36 31.29 -18.30 -5.28
C HIS A 36 29.81 -18.79 -5.36
N VAL A 37 29.28 -18.87 -6.59
CA VAL A 37 27.91 -19.40 -6.77
C VAL A 37 27.87 -20.91 -6.43
N ALA A 38 28.85 -21.70 -6.84
CA ALA A 38 28.93 -23.13 -6.53
C ALA A 38 29.04 -23.38 -5.01
N GLU A 39 29.87 -22.58 -4.31
CA GLU A 39 30.02 -22.64 -2.85
C GLU A 39 28.69 -22.27 -2.15
N LEU A 40 27.94 -21.32 -2.69
CA LEU A 40 26.63 -20.93 -2.17
C LEU A 40 25.62 -22.06 -2.34
N GLU A 41 25.53 -22.66 -3.54
CA GLU A 41 24.65 -23.81 -3.82
C GLU A 41 24.99 -25.00 -2.91
N ALA A 42 26.28 -25.28 -2.71
CA ALA A 42 26.74 -26.35 -1.81
C ALA A 42 26.40 -26.05 -0.33
N HIS A 43 26.51 -24.78 0.11
CA HIS A 43 26.17 -24.38 1.47
C HIS A 43 24.66 -24.51 1.76
N LEU A 44 23.83 -24.24 0.76
CA LEU A 44 22.38 -24.33 0.86
C LEU A 44 21.85 -25.73 0.60
N ASP A 45 22.71 -26.66 0.18
CA ASP A 45 22.34 -27.99 -0.33
C ASP A 45 21.20 -27.91 -1.38
N ALA A 46 21.26 -26.88 -2.22
CA ALA A 46 20.23 -26.59 -3.21
C ALA A 46 20.85 -26.02 -4.49
N ARG A 47 20.34 -26.44 -5.64
CA ARG A 47 20.65 -25.78 -6.90
C ARG A 47 19.79 -24.52 -7.06
N LEU A 48 20.45 -23.39 -7.28
CA LEU A 48 19.81 -22.10 -7.52
C LEU A 48 19.70 -21.80 -9.02
N LEU A 49 20.65 -22.30 -9.83
CA LEU A 49 20.74 -22.05 -11.26
C LEU A 49 20.68 -23.33 -12.07
N ASN A 50 19.85 -23.33 -13.12
CA ASN A 50 19.89 -24.31 -14.18
C ASN A 50 20.96 -23.90 -15.19
N ARG A 51 22.04 -24.68 -15.29
CA ARG A 51 23.14 -24.45 -16.22
C ARG A 51 22.91 -25.33 -17.45
N THR A 52 22.28 -24.78 -18.48
CA THR A 52 22.30 -25.40 -19.82
C THR A 52 23.28 -24.63 -20.70
N THR A 53 23.86 -25.29 -21.70
CA THR A 53 24.85 -24.68 -22.61
C THR A 53 24.30 -23.50 -23.41
N ARG A 54 22.97 -23.25 -23.38
CA ARG A 54 22.31 -22.22 -24.16
C ARG A 54 21.62 -21.13 -23.37
N ARG A 55 21.25 -21.36 -22.09
CA ARG A 55 20.59 -20.35 -21.24
C ARG A 55 20.85 -20.57 -19.76
N LEU A 56 21.02 -19.46 -19.05
CA LEU A 56 21.00 -19.39 -17.60
C LEU A 56 19.53 -19.15 -17.17
N SER A 57 19.01 -19.98 -16.28
CA SER A 57 17.69 -19.78 -15.67
C SER A 57 17.72 -20.12 -14.20
N LEU A 58 16.85 -19.51 -13.41
CA LEU A 58 16.68 -19.84 -12.01
C LEU A 58 15.92 -21.17 -11.86
N THR A 59 16.22 -21.90 -10.80
CA THR A 59 15.33 -22.93 -10.26
C THR A 59 14.23 -22.25 -9.44
N GLU A 60 13.21 -22.99 -9.01
CA GLU A 60 12.18 -22.47 -8.09
C GLU A 60 12.80 -21.98 -6.78
N ALA A 61 13.70 -22.79 -6.17
CA ALA A 61 14.46 -22.39 -4.99
C ALA A 61 15.35 -21.17 -5.27
N GLY A 62 15.97 -21.12 -6.47
CA GLY A 62 16.79 -19.99 -6.91
C GLY A 62 15.99 -18.70 -7.07
N ALA A 63 14.76 -18.77 -7.57
CA ALA A 63 13.90 -17.59 -7.72
C ALA A 63 13.51 -17.01 -6.35
N ALA A 64 13.01 -17.85 -5.44
CA ALA A 64 12.67 -17.45 -4.09
C ALA A 64 13.87 -16.90 -3.32
N PHE A 65 15.02 -17.55 -3.44
CA PHE A 65 16.27 -17.11 -2.79
C PHE A 65 16.80 -15.79 -3.39
N HIS A 66 16.73 -15.63 -4.71
CA HIS A 66 17.16 -14.39 -5.40
C HIS A 66 16.38 -13.19 -4.91
N GLU A 67 15.07 -13.27 -4.83
CA GLU A 67 14.22 -12.18 -4.33
C GLU A 67 14.63 -11.73 -2.92
N ARG A 68 14.87 -12.69 -2.02
CA ARG A 68 15.33 -12.40 -0.65
C ARG A 68 16.75 -11.82 -0.61
N CYS A 69 17.65 -12.30 -1.47
CA CYS A 69 19.02 -11.80 -1.52
C CYS A 69 19.13 -10.37 -2.06
N VAL A 70 18.33 -10.02 -3.07
CA VAL A 70 18.26 -8.64 -3.57
C VAL A 70 17.88 -7.69 -2.45
N GLN A 71 16.87 -8.05 -1.66
CA GLN A 71 16.42 -7.23 -0.52
C GLN A 71 17.51 -7.13 0.56
N LEU A 72 18.16 -8.25 0.90
CA LEU A 72 19.20 -8.30 1.91
C LEU A 72 20.42 -7.42 1.53
N LEU A 73 20.85 -7.48 0.27
CA LEU A 73 21.96 -6.64 -0.22
C LEU A 73 21.59 -5.15 -0.20
N ALA A 74 20.35 -4.81 -0.55
CA ALA A 74 19.86 -3.44 -0.48
C ALA A 74 19.81 -2.94 0.98
N ASP A 75 19.35 -3.77 1.92
CA ASP A 75 19.30 -3.44 3.35
C ASP A 75 20.72 -3.24 3.93
N LEU A 76 21.70 -4.04 3.48
CA LEU A 76 23.10 -3.91 3.91
C LEU A 76 23.72 -2.61 3.39
N GLU A 77 23.59 -2.34 2.09
CA GLU A 77 24.06 -1.09 1.50
C GLU A 77 23.50 0.13 2.19
N GLU A 78 22.24 0.05 2.60
CA GLU A 78 21.57 1.10 3.31
C GLU A 78 22.12 1.27 4.74
N ALA A 79 22.37 0.17 5.45
CA ALA A 79 22.98 0.19 6.78
C ALA A 79 24.39 0.81 6.75
N GLU A 80 25.19 0.50 5.74
CA GLU A 80 26.52 1.07 5.53
C GLU A 80 26.45 2.58 5.25
N GLN A 81 25.46 3.03 4.46
CA GLN A 81 25.25 4.45 4.18
C GLN A 81 24.70 5.21 5.37
N GLY A 82 23.83 4.60 6.17
CA GLY A 82 23.33 5.19 7.42
C GLY A 82 24.42 5.41 8.45
N ALA A 83 25.51 4.63 8.39
CA ALA A 83 26.69 4.79 9.25
C ALA A 83 27.63 5.90 8.76
N SER A 84 27.62 6.23 7.47
CA SER A 84 28.35 7.37 6.92
C SER A 84 27.58 8.65 7.16
N GLN A 85 28.19 9.64 7.83
CA GLN A 85 27.63 10.96 8.16
C GLN A 85 27.32 11.79 6.90
N GLY A 86 26.17 11.54 6.27
CA GLY A 86 25.66 12.32 5.16
C GLY A 86 24.36 11.71 4.70
N GLY A 87 23.26 12.45 4.77
CA GLY A 87 21.91 11.99 4.50
C GLY A 87 21.84 11.06 3.28
N ALA A 88 21.54 9.80 3.50
CA ALA A 88 21.52 8.79 2.45
C ALA A 88 20.53 9.21 1.34
N THR A 89 21.02 9.32 0.11
CA THR A 89 20.18 9.61 -1.06
C THR A 89 19.22 8.45 -1.28
N PRO A 90 17.89 8.70 -1.36
CA PRO A 90 16.91 7.64 -1.61
C PRO A 90 17.21 6.91 -2.93
N ARG A 91 17.35 5.58 -2.87
CA ARG A 91 17.64 4.74 -4.04
C ARG A 91 17.09 3.31 -3.87
N GLY A 92 17.05 2.55 -4.96
CA GLY A 92 16.58 1.17 -4.98
C GLY A 92 15.07 1.06 -5.17
N THR A 93 14.49 -0.12 -4.95
CA THR A 93 13.06 -0.37 -5.15
C THR A 93 12.29 -0.18 -3.85
N LEU A 94 11.32 0.72 -3.83
CA LEU A 94 10.34 0.90 -2.77
C LEU A 94 9.12 0.03 -3.08
N LYS A 95 8.96 -1.06 -2.35
CA LYS A 95 7.78 -1.93 -2.43
C LYS A 95 6.70 -1.41 -1.49
N LEU A 96 5.55 -1.04 -2.03
CA LEU A 96 4.45 -0.50 -1.21
C LEU A 96 3.10 -1.14 -1.54
N THR A 97 2.23 -1.18 -0.55
CA THR A 97 0.83 -1.58 -0.72
C THR A 97 -0.13 -0.50 -0.24
N CYS A 98 -1.28 -0.39 -0.89
CA CYS A 98 -2.33 0.55 -0.49
C CYS A 98 -3.71 0.09 -0.96
N PRO A 99 -4.81 0.65 -0.40
CA PRO A 99 -6.16 0.38 -0.88
C PRO A 99 -6.33 0.78 -2.33
N ILE A 100 -7.06 -0.03 -3.10
CA ILE A 100 -7.18 0.08 -4.56
C ILE A 100 -7.58 1.49 -4.99
N THR A 101 -8.71 1.97 -4.51
CA THR A 101 -9.24 3.29 -4.93
C THR A 101 -8.35 4.44 -4.49
N TYR A 102 -7.80 4.37 -3.27
CA TYR A 102 -6.86 5.37 -2.76
C TYR A 102 -5.57 5.38 -3.59
N GLY A 103 -5.05 4.21 -3.92
CA GLY A 103 -3.86 4.06 -4.75
C GLY A 103 -4.00 4.76 -6.09
N VAL A 104 -5.10 4.47 -6.80
CA VAL A 104 -5.36 5.03 -8.14
C VAL A 104 -5.61 6.55 -8.10
N ARG A 105 -6.38 7.05 -7.12
CA ARG A 105 -6.82 8.44 -7.12
C ARG A 105 -5.87 9.39 -6.41
N MET A 106 -5.36 8.97 -5.26
CA MET A 106 -4.62 9.84 -4.34
C MET A 106 -3.11 9.57 -4.40
N LEU A 107 -2.71 8.29 -4.42
CA LEU A 107 -1.31 7.94 -4.31
C LEU A 107 -0.57 7.98 -5.66
N ALA A 108 -1.22 7.64 -6.77
CA ALA A 108 -0.59 7.63 -8.09
C ALA A 108 0.01 8.99 -8.49
N PRO A 109 -0.69 10.15 -8.31
CA PRO A 109 -0.08 11.47 -8.55
C PRO A 109 1.09 11.76 -7.60
N ALA A 110 1.05 11.26 -6.36
CA ALA A 110 2.12 11.42 -5.40
C ALA A 110 3.36 10.60 -5.80
N ILE A 111 3.16 9.35 -6.21
CA ILE A 111 4.25 8.48 -6.71
C ILE A 111 4.91 9.11 -7.93
N ALA A 112 4.14 9.58 -8.91
CA ALA A 112 4.67 10.22 -10.10
C ALA A 112 5.57 11.43 -9.76
N ALA A 113 5.12 12.29 -8.82
CA ALA A 113 5.90 13.43 -8.38
C ALA A 113 7.13 13.03 -7.55
N PHE A 114 7.05 11.95 -6.78
CA PHE A 114 8.17 11.44 -5.98
C PHE A 114 9.29 10.87 -6.86
N VAL A 115 8.96 10.00 -7.81
CA VAL A 115 9.98 9.40 -8.70
C VAL A 115 10.64 10.45 -9.61
N ALA A 116 9.91 11.51 -9.97
CA ALA A 116 10.49 12.63 -10.71
C ALA A 116 11.57 13.40 -9.88
N ARG A 117 11.44 13.41 -8.54
CA ARG A 117 12.43 14.03 -7.64
C ARG A 117 13.57 13.08 -7.25
N HIS A 118 13.33 11.77 -7.30
CA HIS A 118 14.24 10.74 -6.84
C HIS A 118 14.51 9.71 -7.94
N ALA A 119 15.27 10.09 -8.95
CA ALA A 119 15.51 9.29 -10.17
C ALA A 119 16.16 7.91 -9.91
N GLN A 120 16.76 7.70 -8.74
CA GLN A 120 17.35 6.41 -8.35
C GLN A 120 16.37 5.49 -7.61
N VAL A 121 15.13 5.96 -7.35
CA VAL A 121 14.09 5.16 -6.71
C VAL A 121 13.18 4.56 -7.79
N ARG A 122 12.96 3.27 -7.71
CA ARG A 122 11.88 2.56 -8.40
C ARG A 122 10.76 2.31 -7.41
N VAL A 123 9.52 2.32 -7.85
CA VAL A 123 8.37 2.06 -6.97
C VAL A 123 7.61 0.85 -7.52
N ASP A 124 7.44 -0.15 -6.67
CA ASP A 124 6.64 -1.33 -6.93
C ASP A 124 5.38 -1.25 -6.07
N VAL A 125 4.20 -1.28 -6.70
CA VAL A 125 2.92 -0.98 -6.04
C VAL A 125 1.99 -2.17 -6.13
N GLU A 126 1.59 -2.67 -4.98
CA GLU A 126 0.52 -3.65 -4.87
C GLU A 126 -0.76 -3.00 -4.33
N LEU A 127 -1.86 -3.10 -5.09
CA LEU A 127 -3.15 -2.56 -4.69
C LEU A 127 -4.00 -3.65 -4.03
N SER A 128 -4.32 -3.46 -2.75
CA SER A 128 -5.13 -4.41 -1.99
C SER A 128 -5.91 -3.72 -0.87
N ASP A 129 -7.24 -3.94 -0.84
CA ASP A 129 -8.08 -3.50 0.29
C ASP A 129 -7.94 -4.42 1.50
N HIS A 130 -7.32 -5.59 1.32
CA HIS A 130 -7.01 -6.52 2.40
C HIS A 130 -5.72 -6.13 3.14
N ALA A 131 -5.68 -6.38 4.45
CA ALA A 131 -4.47 -6.22 5.24
C ALA A 131 -3.52 -7.39 4.97
N VAL A 132 -2.29 -7.08 4.55
CA VAL A 132 -1.22 -8.05 4.28
C VAL A 132 -0.16 -7.99 5.36
N ASP A 133 0.57 -9.09 5.57
CA ASP A 133 1.76 -9.09 6.43
C ASP A 133 2.94 -8.51 5.65
N LEU A 134 3.39 -7.31 6.07
CA LEU A 134 4.45 -6.59 5.37
C LEU A 134 5.80 -7.31 5.42
N VAL A 135 6.05 -8.04 6.51
CA VAL A 135 7.32 -8.74 6.71
C VAL A 135 7.38 -10.00 5.85
N ASP A 136 6.31 -10.79 5.87
CA ASP A 136 6.25 -12.04 5.12
C ASP A 136 6.25 -11.80 3.60
N GLU A 137 5.61 -10.72 3.15
CA GLU A 137 5.53 -10.36 1.73
C GLU A 137 6.68 -9.47 1.25
N GLY A 138 7.60 -9.10 2.16
CA GLY A 138 8.75 -8.25 1.81
C GLY A 138 8.37 -6.84 1.37
N ILE A 139 7.26 -6.29 1.90
CA ILE A 139 6.75 -4.96 1.59
C ILE A 139 7.40 -3.93 2.53
N ASP A 140 7.94 -2.86 1.97
CA ASP A 140 8.61 -1.81 2.73
C ASP A 140 7.63 -0.87 3.45
N LEU A 141 6.49 -0.59 2.82
CA LEU A 141 5.53 0.42 3.26
C LEU A 141 4.10 0.03 2.91
N ALA A 142 3.16 0.21 3.83
CA ALA A 142 1.73 0.18 3.56
C ALA A 142 1.12 1.57 3.79
N VAL A 143 0.31 2.05 2.86
CA VAL A 143 -0.64 3.12 3.13
C VAL A 143 -1.96 2.47 3.52
N ARG A 144 -2.53 2.86 4.66
CA ARG A 144 -3.78 2.27 5.16
C ARG A 144 -4.73 3.35 5.68
N ILE A 145 -6.02 3.16 5.42
CA ILE A 145 -7.10 4.02 5.90
C ILE A 145 -7.73 3.36 7.12
N GLY A 146 -7.81 4.10 8.24
CA GLY A 146 -8.29 3.59 9.50
C GLY A 146 -7.19 3.28 10.53
N ALA A 147 -7.58 2.61 11.61
CA ALA A 147 -6.67 2.27 12.69
C ALA A 147 -5.78 1.06 12.35
N ILE A 148 -4.49 1.18 12.61
CA ILE A 148 -3.53 0.09 12.50
C ILE A 148 -3.42 -0.60 13.86
N ARG A 149 -3.71 -1.89 13.91
CA ARG A 149 -3.76 -2.68 15.16
C ARG A 149 -2.54 -3.58 15.37
N SER A 150 -1.48 -3.43 14.57
CA SER A 150 -0.28 -4.26 14.69
C SER A 150 0.73 -3.64 15.67
N GLN A 151 1.26 -4.46 16.59
CA GLN A 151 2.34 -4.07 17.50
C GLN A 151 3.72 -4.06 16.81
N PHE A 152 3.84 -4.68 15.66
CA PHE A 152 5.09 -4.84 14.92
C PHE A 152 5.30 -3.75 13.86
N LEU A 153 4.32 -2.88 13.67
CA LEU A 153 4.36 -1.80 12.70
C LEU A 153 4.48 -0.45 13.39
N VAL A 154 5.31 0.41 12.83
CA VAL A 154 5.26 1.84 13.11
C VAL A 154 4.22 2.46 12.19
N ALA A 155 3.28 3.23 12.76
CA ALA A 155 2.25 3.92 12.01
C ALA A 155 2.44 5.44 12.15
N ARG A 156 2.72 6.12 11.04
CA ARG A 156 2.76 7.58 10.97
C ARG A 156 1.50 8.08 10.28
N ARG A 157 0.75 8.95 10.94
CA ARG A 157 -0.38 9.61 10.30
C ARG A 157 0.12 10.53 9.18
N ILE A 158 -0.42 10.36 7.97
CA ILE A 158 -0.10 11.15 6.77
C ILE A 158 -1.29 11.96 6.27
N GLY A 159 -2.45 11.83 6.89
CA GLY A 159 -3.64 12.58 6.53
C GLY A 159 -4.91 12.01 7.17
N SER A 160 -6.03 12.44 6.65
CA SER A 160 -7.37 11.90 6.97
C SER A 160 -8.30 12.12 5.79
N THR A 161 -9.38 11.34 5.73
CA THR A 161 -10.46 11.46 4.76
C THR A 161 -11.78 11.61 5.50
N ALA A 162 -12.66 12.46 4.99
CA ALA A 162 -14.02 12.56 5.49
C ALA A 162 -14.87 11.40 4.93
N LEU A 163 -15.90 11.01 5.68
CA LEU A 163 -16.92 10.11 5.17
C LEU A 163 -18.12 10.93 4.71
N VAL A 164 -18.73 10.49 3.61
CA VAL A 164 -19.96 11.09 3.07
C VAL A 164 -21.04 10.03 3.04
N CYS A 165 -22.16 10.34 3.70
CA CYS A 165 -23.37 9.56 3.59
C CYS A 165 -24.12 10.00 2.33
N CYS A 166 -24.38 9.10 1.39
CA CYS A 166 -24.95 9.46 0.10
C CYS A 166 -25.84 8.36 -0.49
N ALA A 167 -26.74 8.78 -1.38
CA ALA A 167 -27.59 7.87 -2.15
C ALA A 167 -27.93 8.49 -3.51
N SER A 168 -28.42 7.69 -4.45
CA SER A 168 -28.91 8.24 -5.72
C SER A 168 -30.25 8.96 -5.55
N PRO A 169 -30.51 10.03 -6.33
CA PRO A 169 -31.81 10.70 -6.34
C PRO A 169 -32.99 9.74 -6.59
N HIS A 170 -32.75 8.73 -7.45
CA HIS A 170 -33.74 7.71 -7.75
C HIS A 170 -34.12 6.86 -6.52
N TYR A 171 -33.11 6.46 -5.72
CA TYR A 171 -33.37 5.73 -4.48
C TYR A 171 -34.18 6.56 -3.49
N LEU A 172 -33.80 7.83 -3.29
CA LEU A 172 -34.43 8.73 -2.34
C LEU A 172 -35.87 9.08 -2.75
N ALA A 173 -36.17 9.23 -4.03
CA ALA A 173 -37.49 9.46 -4.54
C ALA A 173 -38.48 8.31 -4.22
N ARG A 174 -38.00 7.08 -4.16
CA ARG A 174 -38.78 5.87 -3.88
C ARG A 174 -38.89 5.54 -2.40
N ASN A 175 -37.85 5.81 -1.62
CA ASN A 175 -37.75 5.34 -0.23
C ASN A 175 -37.79 6.49 0.80
N GLY A 176 -37.84 7.75 0.34
CA GLY A 176 -37.71 8.92 1.20
C GLY A 176 -36.27 9.29 1.49
N THR A 177 -36.04 10.51 1.99
CA THR A 177 -34.74 11.01 2.39
C THR A 177 -34.62 10.95 3.91
N PRO A 178 -33.64 10.20 4.49
CA PRO A 178 -33.42 10.19 5.92
C PRO A 178 -32.97 11.57 6.39
N ARG A 179 -33.52 12.03 7.52
CA ARG A 179 -33.20 13.32 8.15
C ARG A 179 -32.35 13.17 9.41
N THR A 180 -32.38 12.00 10.03
CA THR A 180 -31.60 11.66 11.21
C THR A 180 -30.90 10.33 11.00
N PRO A 181 -29.78 10.07 11.71
CA PRO A 181 -29.11 8.76 11.64
C PRO A 181 -30.03 7.58 11.96
N GLU A 182 -31.00 7.75 12.85
CA GLU A 182 -31.97 6.73 13.26
C GLU A 182 -32.85 6.28 12.10
N ASP A 183 -33.13 7.17 11.16
CA ASP A 183 -33.92 6.85 9.96
C ASP A 183 -33.24 5.81 9.08
N LEU A 184 -31.89 5.72 9.10
CA LEU A 184 -31.12 4.75 8.35
C LEU A 184 -31.53 3.30 8.68
N SER A 185 -32.10 3.05 9.86
CA SER A 185 -32.60 1.72 10.24
C SER A 185 -33.74 1.21 9.36
N ARG A 186 -34.38 2.11 8.62
CA ARG A 186 -35.51 1.81 7.70
C ARG A 186 -35.06 1.80 6.23
N HIS A 187 -33.80 2.06 5.97
CA HIS A 187 -33.21 2.11 4.62
C HIS A 187 -32.31 0.92 4.34
N ALA A 188 -32.16 0.58 3.06
CA ALA A 188 -31.15 -0.36 2.61
C ALA A 188 -29.79 0.33 2.67
N CYS A 189 -28.96 -0.03 3.65
CA CYS A 189 -27.61 0.49 3.80
C CYS A 189 -26.59 -0.50 3.24
N LEU A 190 -25.70 -0.02 2.38
CA LEU A 190 -24.63 -0.81 1.77
C LEU A 190 -23.45 -0.87 2.73
N THR A 191 -23.03 -2.06 3.14
CA THR A 191 -22.07 -2.21 4.23
C THR A 191 -20.70 -2.69 3.76
N TYR A 192 -19.65 -2.11 4.37
CA TYR A 192 -18.26 -2.41 4.03
C TYR A 192 -17.67 -3.46 4.95
N GLU A 193 -16.97 -4.47 4.37
CA GLU A 193 -16.40 -5.61 5.09
C GLU A 193 -15.37 -5.23 6.13
N TYR A 194 -14.47 -4.30 5.81
CA TYR A 194 -13.35 -3.92 6.67
C TYR A 194 -13.65 -2.74 7.59
N ALA A 195 -14.93 -2.37 7.75
CA ALA A 195 -15.32 -1.34 8.72
C ALA A 195 -14.95 -1.79 10.15
N PRO A 196 -14.48 -0.87 11.02
CA PRO A 196 -14.05 -1.19 12.39
C PRO A 196 -15.13 -1.88 13.23
N VAL A 197 -16.38 -1.49 13.02
CA VAL A 197 -17.57 -2.12 13.60
C VAL A 197 -18.54 -2.38 12.46
N ARG A 198 -18.69 -3.64 12.10
CA ARG A 198 -19.60 -4.06 11.03
C ARG A 198 -21.03 -3.62 11.38
N ASN A 199 -21.74 -3.05 10.40
CA ASN A 199 -23.13 -2.64 10.54
C ASN A 199 -23.43 -1.56 11.60
N GLN A 200 -22.45 -0.77 12.00
CA GLN A 200 -22.65 0.37 12.88
C GLN A 200 -22.03 1.63 12.27
N TRP A 201 -22.87 2.61 11.96
CA TRP A 201 -22.41 3.91 11.49
C TRP A 201 -22.50 4.92 12.63
N ARG A 202 -21.55 5.83 12.68
CA ARG A 202 -21.45 6.86 13.71
C ARG A 202 -21.52 8.23 13.07
N PHE A 203 -22.19 9.15 13.76
CA PHE A 203 -22.33 10.52 13.34
C PHE A 203 -22.21 11.42 14.56
N ALA A 204 -21.64 12.60 14.39
CA ALA A 204 -21.73 13.68 15.36
C ALA A 204 -22.82 14.66 14.93
N SER A 205 -23.67 15.08 15.86
CA SER A 205 -24.65 16.10 15.63
C SER A 205 -24.04 17.51 15.71
N PRO A 206 -24.75 18.56 15.29
CA PRO A 206 -24.27 19.93 15.39
C PRO A 206 -23.92 20.40 16.82
N ASP A 207 -24.55 19.82 17.83
CA ASP A 207 -24.27 20.09 19.25
C ASP A 207 -23.08 19.29 19.81
N GLY A 208 -22.43 18.46 18.95
CA GLY A 208 -21.29 17.62 19.32
C GLY A 208 -21.66 16.28 19.97
N SER A 209 -22.96 15.96 20.12
CA SER A 209 -23.34 14.67 20.65
C SER A 209 -23.18 13.56 19.59
N GLU A 210 -22.63 12.41 20.01
CA GLU A 210 -22.44 11.27 19.10
C GLU A 210 -23.71 10.40 19.02
N ARG A 211 -24.00 9.94 17.82
CA ARG A 211 -25.04 8.94 17.54
C ARG A 211 -24.41 7.74 16.83
N ALA A 212 -24.73 6.57 17.31
CA ALA A 212 -24.33 5.30 16.69
C ALA A 212 -25.59 4.54 16.30
N VAL A 213 -25.78 4.34 15.01
CA VAL A 213 -26.94 3.66 14.47
C VAL A 213 -26.56 2.31 13.88
N ARG A 214 -27.36 1.29 14.17
CA ARG A 214 -27.22 -0.01 13.54
C ARG A 214 -27.89 0.03 12.17
N VAL A 215 -27.12 -0.27 11.14
CA VAL A 215 -27.59 -0.29 9.76
C VAL A 215 -27.65 -1.71 9.22
N ALA A 216 -28.54 -1.95 8.25
CA ALA A 216 -28.65 -3.23 7.56
C ALA A 216 -29.03 -3.00 6.10
N GLY A 217 -28.73 -3.96 5.26
CA GLY A 217 -29.09 -3.92 3.85
C GLY A 217 -28.77 -5.23 3.15
N PRO A 218 -29.23 -5.39 1.91
CA PRO A 218 -29.09 -6.64 1.16
C PRO A 218 -27.69 -6.83 0.58
N ILE A 219 -26.82 -5.79 0.63
CA ILE A 219 -25.52 -5.82 -0.03
C ILE A 219 -24.42 -5.50 0.97
N HIS A 220 -23.41 -6.37 0.93
CA HIS A 220 -22.19 -6.27 1.69
C HIS A 220 -21.01 -6.53 0.75
N ALA A 221 -19.96 -5.69 0.78
CA ALA A 221 -18.83 -5.84 -0.10
C ALA A 221 -17.51 -5.43 0.59
N ASN A 222 -16.42 -5.98 0.11
CA ASN A 222 -15.07 -5.69 0.57
C ASN A 222 -14.36 -4.59 -0.24
N ASN A 223 -15.08 -3.91 -1.13
CA ASN A 223 -14.55 -2.80 -1.91
C ASN A 223 -15.52 -1.61 -1.90
N GLY A 224 -15.08 -0.46 -1.35
CA GLY A 224 -15.92 0.73 -1.21
C GLY A 224 -16.36 1.31 -2.56
N ARG A 225 -15.52 1.25 -3.61
CA ARG A 225 -15.91 1.74 -4.93
C ARG A 225 -17.06 0.94 -5.54
N MET A 226 -17.14 -0.36 -5.24
CA MET A 226 -18.29 -1.19 -5.61
C MET A 226 -19.56 -0.72 -4.91
N LEU A 227 -19.48 -0.38 -3.60
CA LEU A 227 -20.63 0.14 -2.85
C LEU A 227 -21.10 1.49 -3.40
N VAL A 228 -20.17 2.39 -3.74
CA VAL A 228 -20.50 3.67 -4.40
C VAL A 228 -21.20 3.44 -5.74
N ALA A 229 -20.72 2.52 -6.57
CA ALA A 229 -21.33 2.20 -7.85
C ALA A 229 -22.75 1.65 -7.68
N LEU A 230 -22.98 0.78 -6.69
CA LEU A 230 -24.29 0.22 -6.37
C LEU A 230 -25.26 1.30 -5.83
N ALA A 231 -24.78 2.21 -4.97
CA ALA A 231 -25.56 3.35 -4.50
C ALA A 231 -26.03 4.24 -5.67
N ALA A 232 -25.15 4.52 -6.63
CA ALA A 232 -25.47 5.29 -7.83
C ALA A 232 -26.53 4.59 -8.70
N GLN A 233 -26.60 3.25 -8.69
CA GLN A 233 -27.66 2.48 -9.36
C GLN A 233 -28.96 2.38 -8.53
N GLY A 234 -29.02 3.02 -7.37
CA GLY A 234 -30.24 3.02 -6.54
C GLY A 234 -30.40 1.79 -5.64
N ALA A 235 -29.33 1.05 -5.36
CA ALA A 235 -29.40 -0.13 -4.50
C ALA A 235 -29.53 0.20 -3.01
N GLY A 236 -29.21 1.43 -2.59
CA GLY A 236 -29.25 1.83 -1.19
C GLY A 236 -28.44 3.07 -0.87
N ILE A 237 -28.19 3.26 0.42
CA ILE A 237 -27.37 4.34 0.99
C ILE A 237 -25.95 3.81 1.25
N ALA A 238 -24.95 4.58 0.87
CA ALA A 238 -23.54 4.31 1.15
C ALA A 238 -22.97 5.34 2.12
N LEU A 239 -22.00 4.91 2.94
CA LEU A 239 -21.16 5.77 3.79
C LEU A 239 -19.71 5.50 3.43
N GLU A 240 -19.12 6.32 2.58
CA GLU A 240 -17.83 6.08 1.95
C GLU A 240 -16.93 7.32 1.97
N PRO A 241 -15.62 7.16 1.87
CA PRO A 241 -14.69 8.28 1.79
C PRO A 241 -15.00 9.27 0.68
N ASP A 242 -14.81 10.56 0.97
CA ASP A 242 -15.04 11.68 0.06
C ASP A 242 -14.36 11.51 -1.30
N PHE A 243 -13.09 11.10 -1.32
CA PHE A 243 -12.35 10.86 -2.56
C PHE A 243 -12.96 9.72 -3.42
N MET A 244 -13.74 8.81 -2.84
CA MET A 244 -14.43 7.74 -3.59
C MET A 244 -15.71 8.23 -4.24
N VAL A 245 -16.47 9.06 -3.53
CA VAL A 245 -17.81 9.51 -3.95
C VAL A 245 -17.78 10.80 -4.78
N ALA A 246 -16.73 11.61 -4.67
CA ALA A 246 -16.63 12.93 -5.31
C ALA A 246 -17.03 12.97 -6.79
N PRO A 247 -16.64 12.04 -7.69
CA PRO A 247 -17.07 12.08 -9.08
C PRO A 247 -18.57 11.84 -9.25
N ASP A 248 -19.14 10.91 -8.47
CA ASP A 248 -20.55 10.58 -8.58
C ASP A 248 -21.42 11.69 -8.00
N LEU A 249 -20.91 12.44 -7.03
CA LEU A 249 -21.54 13.67 -6.53
C LEU A 249 -21.47 14.79 -7.56
N ALA A 250 -20.31 15.00 -8.19
CA ALA A 250 -20.13 16.02 -9.22
C ALA A 250 -21.03 15.80 -10.44
N ASP A 251 -21.21 14.52 -10.81
CA ASP A 251 -22.09 14.12 -11.93
C ASP A 251 -23.58 14.08 -11.54
N GLY A 252 -23.95 14.35 -10.28
CA GLY A 252 -25.32 14.26 -9.78
C GLY A 252 -25.88 12.82 -9.72
N ARG A 253 -25.08 11.80 -9.90
CA ARG A 253 -25.48 10.39 -9.76
C ARG A 253 -25.75 10.02 -8.31
N LEU A 254 -25.04 10.67 -7.39
CA LEU A 254 -25.26 10.61 -5.96
C LEU A 254 -25.52 12.02 -5.43
N VAL A 255 -26.25 12.10 -4.34
CA VAL A 255 -26.43 13.33 -3.55
C VAL A 255 -26.08 13.03 -2.10
N PRO A 256 -25.43 13.97 -1.38
CA PRO A 256 -25.19 13.81 0.04
C PRO A 256 -26.52 13.86 0.78
N ILE A 257 -26.56 13.20 1.91
CA ILE A 257 -27.71 13.17 2.84
C ILE A 257 -27.19 13.26 4.26
N LEU A 258 -28.05 13.66 5.19
CA LEU A 258 -27.69 13.87 6.59
C LEU A 258 -26.64 14.99 6.75
N ASP A 259 -26.77 16.09 6.02
CA ASP A 259 -25.80 17.17 5.95
C ASP A 259 -25.50 17.83 7.32
N ASP A 260 -26.48 17.81 8.23
CA ASP A 260 -26.29 18.29 9.61
C ASP A 260 -25.54 17.29 10.51
N TRP A 261 -25.21 16.10 10.01
CA TRP A 261 -24.63 15.02 10.76
C TRP A 261 -23.26 14.64 10.19
N THR A 262 -22.21 14.85 10.98
CA THR A 262 -20.85 14.64 10.53
C THR A 262 -20.33 13.24 10.93
N PRO A 263 -20.06 12.33 9.99
CA PRO A 263 -19.35 11.10 10.31
C PRO A 263 -17.92 11.40 10.77
N PRO A 264 -17.32 10.58 11.66
CA PRO A 264 -15.95 10.79 12.10
C PRO A 264 -14.98 10.62 10.93
N ALA A 265 -14.05 11.56 10.80
CA ALA A 265 -12.97 11.45 9.80
C ALA A 265 -12.10 10.22 10.08
N ILE A 266 -11.68 9.55 9.02
CA ILE A 266 -10.84 8.36 9.12
C ILE A 266 -9.37 8.77 8.89
N PRO A 267 -8.46 8.45 9.82
CA PRO A 267 -7.04 8.74 9.64
C PRO A 267 -6.43 7.88 8.52
N ILE A 268 -5.46 8.45 7.81
CA ILE A 268 -4.66 7.76 6.81
C ILE A 268 -3.25 7.64 7.38
N HIS A 269 -2.71 6.43 7.35
CA HIS A 269 -1.41 6.11 7.91
C HIS A 269 -0.46 5.54 6.86
N ALA A 270 0.80 5.92 6.96
CA ALA A 270 1.93 5.19 6.41
C ALA A 270 2.41 4.22 7.49
N ALA A 271 2.36 2.93 7.23
CA ALA A 271 2.76 1.88 8.14
C ALA A 271 3.93 1.09 7.58
N TYR A 272 4.92 0.82 8.40
CA TYR A 272 6.13 0.09 8.01
C TYR A 272 6.64 -0.75 9.19
N PRO A 273 7.38 -1.85 8.92
CA PRO A 273 7.94 -2.67 9.98
C PRO A 273 8.82 -1.84 10.94
N SER A 274 8.68 -2.11 12.25
CA SER A 274 9.53 -1.48 13.27
C SER A 274 10.95 -1.99 13.11
N ARG A 275 11.80 -1.25 12.39
CA ARG A 275 13.23 -1.51 12.25
C ARG A 275 14.01 -0.42 12.97
N ARG A 276 15.17 -0.79 13.53
CA ARG A 276 16.07 0.15 14.22
C ARG A 276 16.56 1.28 13.30
N HIS A 277 16.60 1.01 11.99
CA HIS A 277 16.96 1.96 10.93
C HIS A 277 15.92 1.91 9.82
N LEU A 278 15.17 2.99 9.67
CA LEU A 278 14.22 3.15 8.58
C LEU A 278 14.96 3.54 7.32
N SER A 279 14.67 2.86 6.22
CA SER A 279 15.34 3.07 4.95
C SER A 279 15.17 4.48 4.40
N ALA A 280 16.23 5.00 3.74
CA ALA A 280 16.20 6.36 3.20
C ALA A 280 15.06 6.56 2.20
N LYS A 281 14.78 5.54 1.36
CA LYS A 281 13.69 5.57 0.39
C LYS A 281 12.32 5.62 1.08
N VAL A 282 12.11 4.80 2.15
CA VAL A 282 10.85 4.79 2.92
C VAL A 282 10.68 6.10 3.67
N ARG A 283 11.73 6.57 4.38
CA ARG A 283 11.69 7.84 5.11
C ARG A 283 11.34 9.00 4.18
N ALA A 284 12.05 9.14 3.06
CA ALA A 284 11.82 10.20 2.10
C ALA A 284 10.39 10.17 1.53
N PHE A 285 9.86 8.98 1.23
CA PHE A 285 8.51 8.87 0.70
C PHE A 285 7.43 9.17 1.76
N VAL A 286 7.62 8.71 3.00
CA VAL A 286 6.70 9.01 4.11
C VAL A 286 6.70 10.51 4.44
N ASP A 287 7.87 11.16 4.46
CA ASP A 287 7.98 12.61 4.65
C ASP A 287 7.30 13.37 3.51
N PHE A 288 7.54 12.95 2.26
CA PHE A 288 6.91 13.51 1.08
C PHE A 288 5.37 13.41 1.11
N LEU A 289 4.82 12.27 1.54
CA LEU A 289 3.38 12.12 1.69
C LEU A 289 2.81 13.02 2.79
N ALA A 290 3.51 13.13 3.93
CA ALA A 290 3.09 13.98 5.03
C ALA A 290 3.10 15.47 4.67
N GLU A 291 4.11 15.93 3.91
CA GLU A 291 4.18 17.31 3.40
C GLU A 291 3.02 17.64 2.46
N ARG A 292 2.67 16.70 1.55
CA ARG A 292 1.55 16.89 0.61
C ARG A 292 0.20 16.94 1.31
N ALA A 293 0.00 16.14 2.34
CA ALA A 293 -1.25 16.14 3.11
C ALA A 293 -1.48 17.43 3.90
N GLY A 294 -0.43 18.20 4.18
CA GLY A 294 -0.51 19.51 4.82
C GLY A 294 -0.79 20.68 3.84
N GLN A 295 -0.81 20.43 2.52
CA GLN A 295 -1.06 21.46 1.52
C GLN A 295 -2.56 21.59 1.24
N PRO A 296 -3.18 22.77 1.39
CA PRO A 296 -4.59 22.97 1.05
C PRO A 296 -4.76 22.79 -0.47
N GLY A 297 -5.58 21.84 -0.88
CA GLY A 297 -5.94 21.59 -2.29
C GLY A 297 -5.53 20.21 -2.86
N VAL A 298 -5.04 19.30 -2.05
CA VAL A 298 -4.73 17.91 -2.43
C VAL A 298 -5.53 16.94 -1.55
N GLY A 299 -6.85 17.15 -1.51
CA GLY A 299 -7.83 16.27 -0.89
C GLY A 299 -8.95 15.96 -1.86
#